data_66efd21e0a1b6dc0933a1bdbe675f8b9
#
_entry.id   66efd21e0a1b6dc0933a1bdbe675f8b9
#
_cell.length_a   1.000
_cell.length_b   1.000
_cell.length_c   1.000
_cell.angle_alpha   90.00
_cell.angle_beta   90.00
_cell.angle_gamma   90.00
#
_symmetry.space_group_name_H-M   'P 1'
#
loop_
_entity.id
_entity.type
_entity.pdbx_description
1 polymer ?
#
loop_
_entity_poly.entity_id
_entity_poly.type
_entity_poly.pdbx_seq_one_letter_code
_entity_poly.pdbx_strand_id
1 'polypeptide(L)'
;QTLAMGAGRIIAEGVDIMVTGGVESISLPGTSDPSESVEPELYSRYPGLWYPMIKTADIVSSRYNVSREAQDEYSLISQQRTAAGQEAGKFDDEIVPMNTVMKVKNKETGEITEHDAVADRDDCNRPSTTIEGLAGLAPIMGEDAFITAGNASQLSDGSSAQVLMEKSE
;
A
#
# COMPACT_ATOMS: atom_id res chain seq x y z
N GLN A 1 13.79 -10.80 1.81
CA GLN A 1 15.25 -11.05 1.80
C GLN A 1 15.81 -11.15 3.22
N THR A 2 15.55 -10.21 4.12
CA THR A 2 16.05 -10.21 5.50
C THR A 2 15.68 -11.47 6.28
N LEU A 3 14.44 -11.98 6.12
CA LEU A 3 14.01 -13.26 6.70
C LEU A 3 14.87 -14.43 6.21
N ALA A 4 15.13 -14.52 4.91
CA ALA A 4 15.95 -15.59 4.33
C ALA A 4 17.41 -15.50 4.82
N MET A 5 17.94 -14.30 4.93
CA MET A 5 19.30 -14.08 5.48
C MET A 5 19.37 -14.46 6.97
N GLY A 6 18.39 -14.06 7.77
CA GLY A 6 18.30 -14.44 9.18
C GLY A 6 18.21 -15.95 9.38
N ALA A 7 17.33 -16.61 8.64
CA ALA A 7 17.22 -18.07 8.67
C ALA A 7 18.53 -18.76 8.22
N GLY A 8 19.19 -18.23 7.20
CA GLY A 8 20.48 -18.74 6.73
C GLY A 8 21.56 -18.69 7.82
N ARG A 9 21.59 -17.61 8.62
CA ARG A 9 22.55 -17.50 9.73
C ARG A 9 22.25 -18.46 10.88
N ILE A 10 20.96 -18.66 11.20
CA ILE A 10 20.58 -19.68 12.19
C ILE A 10 21.04 -21.06 11.74
N ILE A 11 20.75 -21.44 10.47
CA ILE A 11 21.07 -22.77 9.94
C ILE A 11 22.57 -23.00 9.71
N ALA A 12 23.28 -22.01 9.16
CA ALA A 12 24.66 -22.17 8.71
C ALA A 12 25.70 -21.74 9.75
N GLU A 13 25.36 -20.78 10.62
CA GLU A 13 26.30 -20.19 11.56
C GLU A 13 25.99 -20.58 13.02
N GLY A 14 24.90 -21.29 13.27
CA GLY A 14 24.50 -21.72 14.62
C GLY A 14 24.08 -20.57 15.54
N VAL A 15 23.48 -19.52 14.98
CA VAL A 15 22.89 -18.43 15.75
C VAL A 15 21.54 -18.89 16.26
N ASP A 16 21.29 -18.87 17.56
CA ASP A 16 20.05 -19.41 18.15
C ASP A 16 18.82 -18.56 17.84
N ILE A 17 18.93 -17.24 17.97
CA ILE A 17 17.81 -16.30 17.79
C ILE A 17 18.27 -15.11 16.97
N MET A 18 17.44 -14.69 16.02
CA MET A 18 17.65 -13.47 15.22
C MET A 18 16.40 -12.61 15.15
N VAL A 19 16.59 -11.31 15.17
CA VAL A 19 15.56 -10.35 14.80
C VAL A 19 15.84 -9.87 13.39
N THR A 20 14.85 -9.96 12.54
CA THR A 20 14.90 -9.48 11.15
C THR A 20 13.76 -8.51 10.89
N GLY A 21 13.93 -7.59 9.96
CA GLY A 21 12.88 -6.64 9.66
C GLY A 21 13.19 -5.77 8.46
N GLY A 22 12.30 -4.84 8.23
CA GLY A 22 12.44 -3.84 7.18
C GLY A 22 11.52 -2.66 7.42
N VAL A 23 11.87 -1.53 6.83
CA VAL A 23 11.07 -0.31 6.84
C VAL A 23 11.10 0.29 5.43
N GLU A 24 9.97 0.78 4.99
CA GLU A 24 9.82 1.49 3.72
C GLU A 24 8.90 2.70 3.91
N SER A 25 9.29 3.83 3.35
CA SER A 25 8.46 5.01 3.29
C SER A 25 8.27 5.45 1.84
N ILE A 26 7.01 5.45 1.39
CA ILE A 26 6.60 5.90 0.06
C ILE A 26 6.18 7.37 0.10
N SER A 27 5.77 7.86 1.28
CA SER A 27 5.32 9.23 1.46
C SER A 27 6.46 10.25 1.59
N LEU A 28 7.71 9.80 1.85
CA LEU A 28 8.86 10.70 1.94
C LEU A 28 9.19 11.29 0.56
N PRO A 29 9.21 12.61 0.41
CA PRO A 29 9.63 13.25 -0.83
C PRO A 29 11.13 13.02 -1.06
N GLY A 30 11.54 12.82 -2.32
CA GLY A 30 12.93 12.74 -2.71
C GLY A 30 13.44 11.34 -3.06
N THR A 31 12.56 10.37 -3.23
CA THR A 31 12.93 9.17 -4.00
C THR A 31 13.26 9.60 -5.42
N SER A 32 14.42 9.20 -5.92
CA SER A 32 14.85 9.43 -7.30
C SER A 32 13.74 9.05 -8.27
N ASP A 33 13.55 9.83 -9.32
CA ASP A 33 12.65 9.48 -10.41
C ASP A 33 13.02 8.07 -10.92
N PRO A 34 12.12 7.09 -10.87
CA PRO A 34 12.41 5.74 -11.36
C PRO A 34 12.92 5.74 -12.82
N SER A 35 12.56 6.74 -13.63
CA SER A 35 13.03 6.89 -15.00
C SER A 35 14.54 7.14 -15.10
N GLU A 36 15.16 7.73 -14.07
CA GLU A 36 16.62 7.95 -14.03
C GLU A 36 17.41 6.66 -13.77
N SER A 37 16.76 5.62 -13.30
CA SER A 37 17.36 4.33 -12.97
C SER A 37 17.13 3.26 -14.05
N VAL A 38 16.56 3.65 -15.19
CA VAL A 38 16.25 2.73 -16.28
C VAL A 38 17.51 2.43 -17.10
N GLU A 39 17.90 1.16 -17.13
CA GLU A 39 18.96 0.70 -18.02
C GLU A 39 18.42 0.56 -19.44
N PRO A 40 18.94 1.33 -20.45
CA PRO A 40 18.30 1.44 -21.77
C PRO A 40 18.26 0.13 -22.55
N GLU A 41 19.30 -0.71 -22.48
CA GLU A 41 19.33 -1.99 -23.19
C GLU A 41 18.31 -2.96 -22.60
N LEU A 42 18.20 -3.02 -21.29
CA LEU A 42 17.24 -3.88 -20.61
C LEU A 42 15.79 -3.42 -20.84
N TYR A 43 15.57 -2.09 -20.82
CA TYR A 43 14.26 -1.51 -21.12
C TYR A 43 13.80 -1.85 -22.54
N SER A 44 14.71 -1.79 -23.52
CA SER A 44 14.37 -2.13 -24.91
C SER A 44 13.91 -3.58 -25.09
N ARG A 45 14.43 -4.49 -24.26
CA ARG A 45 14.09 -5.93 -24.31
C ARG A 45 12.88 -6.26 -23.44
N TYR A 46 12.78 -5.64 -22.27
CA TYR A 46 11.79 -5.97 -21.23
C TYR A 46 11.18 -4.70 -20.61
N PRO A 47 10.45 -3.88 -21.37
CA PRO A 47 9.89 -2.62 -20.84
C PRO A 47 8.94 -2.84 -19.66
N GLY A 48 8.32 -4.02 -19.58
CA GLY A 48 7.41 -4.38 -18.50
C GLY A 48 8.05 -4.45 -17.10
N LEU A 49 9.38 -4.48 -16.99
CA LEU A 49 10.07 -4.41 -15.69
C LEU A 49 9.84 -3.07 -14.97
N TRP A 50 9.58 -2.01 -15.74
CA TRP A 50 9.34 -0.65 -15.20
C TRP A 50 7.87 -0.24 -15.25
N TYR A 51 6.95 -1.15 -15.54
CA TYR A 51 5.53 -0.80 -15.51
C TYR A 51 5.09 -0.49 -14.08
N PRO A 52 4.41 0.65 -13.86
CA PRO A 52 3.78 0.89 -12.58
C PRO A 52 2.72 -0.18 -12.30
N MET A 53 2.45 -0.45 -11.02
CA MET A 53 1.50 -1.48 -10.61
C MET A 53 0.11 -1.29 -11.21
N ILE A 54 -0.34 -0.05 -11.38
CA ILE A 54 -1.60 0.29 -12.06
C ILE A 54 -1.62 -0.26 -13.49
N LYS A 55 -0.53 -0.06 -14.26
CA LYS A 55 -0.42 -0.59 -15.62
C LYS A 55 -0.43 -2.10 -15.65
N THR A 56 0.24 -2.73 -14.69
CA THR A 56 0.24 -4.19 -14.56
C THR A 56 -1.17 -4.71 -14.26
N ALA A 57 -1.91 -4.04 -13.36
CA ALA A 57 -3.28 -4.39 -13.02
C ALA A 57 -4.23 -4.27 -14.23
N ASP A 58 -4.11 -3.20 -15.02
CA ASP A 58 -4.88 -3.05 -16.27
C ASP A 58 -4.60 -4.17 -17.28
N ILE A 59 -3.34 -4.59 -17.42
CA ILE A 59 -2.97 -5.73 -18.27
C ILE A 59 -3.60 -7.02 -17.77
N VAL A 60 -3.59 -7.25 -16.45
CA VAL A 60 -4.24 -8.43 -15.84
C VAL A 60 -5.74 -8.39 -16.06
N SER A 61 -6.38 -7.24 -15.83
CA SER A 61 -7.81 -7.06 -16.05
C SER A 61 -8.22 -7.39 -17.48
N SER A 62 -7.48 -6.84 -18.46
CA SER A 62 -7.72 -7.12 -19.87
C SER A 62 -7.46 -8.59 -20.24
N ARG A 63 -6.34 -9.16 -19.77
CA ARG A 63 -5.94 -10.55 -20.10
C ARG A 63 -6.90 -11.60 -19.58
N TYR A 64 -7.44 -11.39 -18.39
CA TYR A 64 -8.31 -12.33 -17.70
C TYR A 64 -9.79 -11.95 -17.71
N ASN A 65 -10.14 -10.90 -18.47
CA ASN A 65 -11.51 -10.37 -18.57
C ASN A 65 -12.13 -10.05 -17.20
N VAL A 66 -11.36 -9.42 -16.32
CA VAL A 66 -11.88 -8.92 -15.04
C VAL A 66 -12.49 -7.54 -15.29
N SER A 67 -13.81 -7.44 -15.28
CA SER A 67 -14.51 -6.21 -15.62
C SER A 67 -14.31 -5.11 -14.57
N ARG A 68 -14.53 -3.86 -14.96
CA ARG A 68 -14.49 -2.71 -14.07
C ARG A 68 -15.54 -2.83 -12.96
N GLU A 69 -16.73 -3.31 -13.28
CA GLU A 69 -17.84 -3.50 -12.34
C GLU A 69 -17.47 -4.52 -11.26
N ALA A 70 -16.88 -5.66 -11.64
CA ALA A 70 -16.44 -6.67 -10.68
C ALA A 70 -15.35 -6.15 -9.72
N GLN A 71 -14.44 -5.28 -10.21
CA GLN A 71 -13.42 -4.63 -9.41
C GLN A 71 -14.04 -3.62 -8.43
N ASP A 72 -14.99 -2.83 -8.87
CA ASP A 72 -15.68 -1.84 -8.04
C ASP A 72 -16.57 -2.52 -6.98
N GLU A 73 -17.28 -3.60 -7.33
CA GLU A 73 -18.04 -4.41 -6.36
C GLU A 73 -17.15 -5.00 -5.28
N TYR A 74 -16.00 -5.54 -5.65
CA TYR A 74 -15.04 -6.07 -4.68
C TYR A 74 -14.49 -4.98 -3.78
N SER A 75 -14.18 -3.82 -4.35
CA SER A 75 -13.69 -2.65 -3.60
C SER A 75 -14.73 -2.15 -2.60
N LEU A 76 -15.99 -2.09 -2.98
CA LEU A 76 -17.09 -1.75 -2.08
C LEU A 76 -17.19 -2.73 -0.90
N ILE A 77 -17.14 -4.03 -1.19
CA ILE A 77 -17.18 -5.07 -0.15
C ILE A 77 -15.97 -4.93 0.80
N SER A 78 -14.79 -4.63 0.26
CA SER A 78 -13.59 -4.42 1.06
C SER A 78 -13.75 -3.23 2.01
N GLN A 79 -14.27 -2.10 1.53
CA GLN A 79 -14.54 -0.91 2.35
C GLN A 79 -15.55 -1.22 3.46
N GLN A 80 -16.63 -1.91 3.14
CA GLN A 80 -17.67 -2.28 4.11
C GLN A 80 -17.15 -3.25 5.19
N ARG A 81 -16.35 -4.24 4.79
CA ARG A 81 -15.75 -5.20 5.73
C ARG A 81 -14.76 -4.53 6.68
N THR A 82 -13.95 -3.62 6.17
CA THR A 82 -13.01 -2.85 6.99
C THR A 82 -13.76 -1.96 7.97
N ALA A 83 -14.78 -1.23 7.54
CA ALA A 83 -15.60 -0.40 8.41
C ALA A 83 -16.27 -1.23 9.52
N ALA A 84 -16.86 -2.37 9.17
CA ALA A 84 -17.46 -3.27 10.16
C ALA A 84 -16.42 -3.85 11.13
N GLY A 85 -15.20 -4.12 10.66
CA GLY A 85 -14.09 -4.56 11.51
C GLY A 85 -13.67 -3.49 12.52
N GLN A 86 -13.56 -2.24 12.07
CA GLN A 86 -13.26 -1.09 12.94
C GLN A 86 -14.37 -0.85 13.97
N GLU A 87 -15.63 -0.84 13.53
CA GLU A 87 -16.78 -0.66 14.43
C GLU A 87 -16.86 -1.77 15.50
N ALA A 88 -16.45 -2.97 15.16
CA ALA A 88 -16.39 -4.11 16.07
C ALA A 88 -15.11 -4.14 16.95
N GLY A 89 -14.24 -3.14 16.87
CA GLY A 89 -12.99 -3.04 17.65
C GLY A 89 -11.94 -4.11 17.32
N LYS A 90 -12.01 -4.72 16.13
CA LYS A 90 -11.13 -5.86 15.77
C LYS A 90 -9.66 -5.49 15.61
N PHE A 91 -9.37 -4.20 15.46
CA PHE A 91 -8.01 -3.68 15.23
C PHE A 91 -7.45 -2.95 16.46
N ASP A 92 -8.25 -2.77 17.52
CA ASP A 92 -7.88 -1.94 18.67
C ASP A 92 -6.62 -2.45 19.39
N ASP A 93 -6.45 -3.78 19.50
CA ASP A 93 -5.29 -4.40 20.13
C ASP A 93 -4.00 -4.30 19.28
N GLU A 94 -4.12 -4.00 17.99
CA GLU A 94 -2.98 -3.89 17.05
C GLU A 94 -2.49 -2.44 16.91
N ILE A 95 -3.34 -1.46 17.25
CA ILE A 95 -3.03 -0.05 17.05
C ILE A 95 -2.25 0.49 18.26
N VAL A 96 -1.08 1.07 17.98
CA VAL A 96 -0.29 1.78 18.98
C VAL A 96 -0.46 3.28 18.73
N PRO A 97 -1.21 4.01 19.58
CA PRO A 97 -1.41 5.44 19.41
C PRO A 97 -0.10 6.23 19.41
N MET A 98 0.06 7.14 18.48
CA MET A 98 1.26 7.95 18.33
C MET A 98 0.92 9.44 18.29
N ASN A 99 1.58 10.23 19.15
CA ASN A 99 1.51 11.69 19.08
C ASN A 99 2.28 12.20 17.85
N THR A 100 1.65 13.04 17.06
CA THR A 100 2.23 13.59 15.83
C THR A 100 1.73 15.00 15.58
N VAL A 101 2.27 15.64 14.54
CA VAL A 101 1.83 16.95 14.06
C VAL A 101 1.17 16.76 12.69
N MET A 102 -0.11 17.04 12.61
CA MET A 102 -0.87 16.99 11.37
C MET A 102 -0.75 18.31 10.61
N LYS A 103 -0.38 18.23 9.32
CA LYS A 103 -0.34 19.37 8.41
C LYS A 103 -1.63 19.45 7.61
N VAL A 104 -2.38 20.52 7.79
CA VAL A 104 -3.63 20.76 7.06
C VAL A 104 -3.40 21.87 6.06
N LYS A 105 -3.60 21.54 4.77
CA LYS A 105 -3.53 22.53 3.68
C LYS A 105 -4.91 23.08 3.38
N ASN A 106 -5.07 24.40 3.52
CA ASN A 106 -6.26 25.08 3.04
C ASN A 106 -6.30 24.99 1.49
N LYS A 107 -7.37 24.46 0.94
CA LYS A 107 -7.50 24.24 -0.51
C LYS A 107 -7.67 25.54 -1.32
N GLU A 108 -8.18 26.60 -0.69
CA GLU A 108 -8.43 27.89 -1.35
C GLU A 108 -7.20 28.81 -1.29
N THR A 109 -6.58 28.91 -0.11
CA THR A 109 -5.44 29.82 0.10
C THR A 109 -4.09 29.16 -0.13
N GLY A 110 -4.02 27.83 -0.10
CA GLY A 110 -2.77 27.07 -0.14
C GLY A 110 -1.98 27.09 1.17
N GLU A 111 -2.45 27.79 2.19
CA GLU A 111 -1.81 27.90 3.49
C GLU A 111 -1.77 26.56 4.21
N ILE A 112 -0.63 26.26 4.84
CA ILE A 112 -0.45 25.04 5.65
C ILE A 112 -0.42 25.43 7.11
N THR A 113 -1.31 24.84 7.89
CA THR A 113 -1.34 24.97 9.36
C THR A 113 -0.92 23.65 10.00
N GLU A 114 -0.26 23.72 11.14
CA GLU A 114 0.16 22.56 11.93
C GLU A 114 -0.70 22.44 13.18
N HIS A 115 -1.12 21.22 13.48
CA HIS A 115 -1.96 20.92 14.63
C HIS A 115 -1.43 19.66 15.33
N ASP A 116 -1.33 19.69 16.65
CA ASP A 116 -1.06 18.50 17.43
C ASP A 116 -2.21 17.49 17.23
N ALA A 117 -1.85 16.25 16.95
CA ALA A 117 -2.80 15.17 16.69
C ALA A 117 -2.30 13.85 17.29
N VAL A 118 -3.21 12.92 17.52
CA VAL A 118 -2.89 11.55 17.86
C VAL A 118 -3.33 10.67 16.69
N ALA A 119 -2.39 9.92 16.14
CA ALA A 119 -2.69 8.86 15.18
C ALA A 119 -3.04 7.60 15.98
N ASP A 120 -4.33 7.33 16.13
CA ASP A 120 -4.88 6.25 16.97
C ASP A 120 -5.80 5.29 16.19
N ARG A 121 -5.84 5.42 14.88
CA ARG A 121 -6.63 4.56 13.99
C ARG A 121 -6.12 4.61 12.55
N ASP A 122 -6.53 3.61 11.76
CA ASP A 122 -6.35 3.61 10.30
C ASP A 122 -7.42 4.47 9.63
N ASP A 123 -7.00 5.45 8.85
CA ASP A 123 -7.88 6.41 8.16
C ASP A 123 -8.04 6.13 6.65
N CYS A 124 -7.48 5.03 6.15
CA CYS A 124 -7.43 4.75 4.71
C CYS A 124 -8.76 4.30 4.11
N ASN A 125 -9.61 3.64 4.89
CA ASN A 125 -10.93 3.21 4.43
C ASN A 125 -11.94 4.35 4.39
N ARG A 126 -12.96 4.18 3.54
CA ARG A 126 -14.04 5.14 3.35
C ARG A 126 -15.40 4.44 3.54
N PRO A 127 -15.94 4.42 4.78
CA PRO A 127 -17.21 3.75 5.08
C PRO A 127 -18.39 4.23 4.25
N SER A 128 -18.34 5.48 3.76
CA SER A 128 -19.40 6.08 2.93
C SER A 128 -19.29 5.75 1.43
N THR A 129 -18.37 4.85 1.04
CA THR A 129 -18.22 4.42 -0.36
C THR A 129 -19.51 3.77 -0.87
N THR A 130 -19.93 4.15 -2.09
CA THR A 130 -21.07 3.54 -2.78
C THR A 130 -20.65 3.04 -4.16
N ILE A 131 -21.42 2.13 -4.73
CA ILE A 131 -21.11 1.59 -6.07
C ILE A 131 -21.21 2.68 -7.14
N GLU A 132 -22.16 3.59 -7.03
CA GLU A 132 -22.34 4.72 -7.94
C GLU A 132 -21.12 5.68 -7.86
N GLY A 133 -20.63 5.90 -6.64
CA GLY A 133 -19.43 6.71 -6.40
C GLY A 133 -18.19 6.10 -7.04
N LEU A 134 -18.01 4.78 -6.96
CA LEU A 134 -16.92 4.07 -7.62
C LEU A 134 -17.05 4.10 -9.15
N ALA A 135 -18.23 3.80 -9.67
CA ALA A 135 -18.50 3.78 -11.11
C ALA A 135 -18.28 5.15 -11.77
N GLY A 136 -18.51 6.24 -11.03
CA GLY A 136 -18.28 7.62 -11.51
C GLY A 136 -16.81 8.05 -11.59
N LEU A 137 -15.87 7.24 -11.09
CA LEU A 137 -14.44 7.60 -11.12
C LEU A 137 -13.83 7.30 -12.49
N ALA A 138 -13.07 8.27 -13.02
CA ALA A 138 -12.31 8.08 -14.25
C ALA A 138 -11.13 7.12 -14.04
N PRO A 139 -10.84 6.23 -15.00
CA PRO A 139 -9.64 5.42 -14.97
C PRO A 139 -8.36 6.27 -15.02
N ILE A 140 -7.30 5.82 -14.32
CA ILE A 140 -6.06 6.58 -14.17
C ILE A 140 -5.20 6.54 -15.45
N MET A 141 -5.20 5.41 -16.17
CA MET A 141 -4.35 5.20 -17.34
C MET A 141 -5.04 5.46 -18.69
N GLY A 142 -6.17 6.16 -18.68
CA GLY A 142 -6.94 6.52 -19.88
C GLY A 142 -8.30 5.82 -19.97
N GLU A 143 -9.13 6.22 -20.91
CA GLU A 143 -10.54 5.82 -21.00
C GLU A 143 -10.78 4.31 -21.14
N ASP A 144 -9.85 3.59 -21.76
CA ASP A 144 -9.93 2.14 -21.95
C ASP A 144 -9.35 1.33 -20.77
N ALA A 145 -8.88 2.00 -19.71
CA ALA A 145 -8.32 1.36 -18.53
C ALA A 145 -9.39 1.01 -17.48
N PHE A 146 -9.03 0.20 -16.51
CA PHE A 146 -9.95 -0.33 -15.49
C PHE A 146 -9.71 0.28 -14.11
N ILE A 147 -8.44 0.63 -13.81
CA ILE A 147 -8.03 1.00 -12.47
C ILE A 147 -8.29 2.48 -12.19
N THR A 148 -8.96 2.74 -11.07
CA THR A 148 -9.32 4.09 -10.59
C THR A 148 -8.78 4.33 -9.18
N ALA A 149 -8.90 5.56 -8.70
CA ALA A 149 -8.59 5.88 -7.31
C ALA A 149 -9.50 5.16 -6.29
N GLY A 150 -10.64 4.63 -6.72
CA GLY A 150 -11.59 3.92 -5.84
C GLY A 150 -11.37 2.43 -5.74
N ASN A 151 -10.75 1.81 -6.75
CA ASN A 151 -10.47 0.37 -6.77
C ASN A 151 -8.97 0.04 -6.67
N ALA A 152 -8.11 1.06 -6.51
CA ALA A 152 -6.69 0.89 -6.22
C ALA A 152 -6.41 0.94 -4.71
N SER A 153 -5.34 0.25 -4.28
CA SER A 153 -4.80 0.40 -2.93
C SER A 153 -4.13 1.76 -2.75
N GLN A 154 -4.12 2.26 -1.52
CA GLN A 154 -3.32 3.41 -1.16
C GLN A 154 -1.83 3.05 -1.06
N LEU A 155 -0.98 4.05 -1.24
CA LEU A 155 0.45 3.97 -0.95
C LEU A 155 0.63 4.28 0.53
N SER A 156 1.12 3.31 1.30
CA SER A 156 1.31 3.45 2.74
C SER A 156 2.74 3.15 3.13
N ASP A 157 3.25 3.92 4.07
CA ASP A 157 4.52 3.62 4.73
C ASP A 157 4.34 2.39 5.61
N GLY A 158 5.40 1.62 5.79
CA GLY A 158 5.32 0.40 6.57
C GLY A 158 6.64 -0.02 7.18
N SER A 159 6.52 -0.72 8.30
CA SER A 159 7.65 -1.38 8.93
C SER A 159 7.25 -2.75 9.46
N SER A 160 8.22 -3.64 9.56
CA SER A 160 7.99 -4.96 10.13
C SER A 160 9.22 -5.43 10.90
N ALA A 161 8.99 -6.23 11.92
CA ALA A 161 10.05 -6.93 12.63
C ALA A 161 9.57 -8.35 12.98
N GLN A 162 10.44 -9.33 12.83
CA GLN A 162 10.17 -10.74 13.13
C GLN A 162 11.30 -11.31 13.97
N VAL A 163 10.93 -12.15 14.93
CA VAL A 163 11.88 -12.98 15.67
C VAL A 163 11.93 -14.35 15.02
N LEU A 164 13.13 -14.79 14.67
CA LEU A 164 13.42 -16.11 14.10
C LEU A 164 14.21 -16.91 15.13
N MET A 165 13.84 -18.16 15.32
CA MET A 165 14.56 -19.08 16.21
C MET A 165 14.42 -20.50 15.72
N GLU A 166 15.28 -21.39 16.18
CA GLU A 166 15.13 -22.82 15.95
C GLU A 166 13.92 -23.37 16.74
N LYS A 167 13.25 -24.38 16.16
CA LYS A 167 12.02 -24.96 16.76
C LYS A 167 12.30 -25.60 18.14
N SER A 168 13.54 -25.97 18.42
CA SER A 168 13.94 -26.56 19.71
C SER A 168 14.13 -25.54 20.84
N GLU A 169 14.11 -24.26 20.51
CA GLU A 169 14.15 -23.15 21.46
C GLU A 169 12.74 -22.63 21.76
#